data_c963e88b0f27e196d5b48cc95d344e33
#
_entry.id   c963e88b0f27e196d5b48cc95d344e33
#
_cell.length_a   1.000
_cell.length_b   1.000
_cell.length_c   1.000
_cell.angle_alpha   90.00
_cell.angle_beta   90.00
_cell.angle_gamma   90.00
#
_symmetry.space_group_name_H-M   'P 1'
#
loop_
_entity.id
_entity.type
_entity.pdbx_description
1 polymer ?
#
loop_
_entity_poly.entity_id
_entity_poly.type
_entity_poly.pdbx_seq_one_letter_code
_entity_poly.pdbx_strand_id
1 'polypeptide(L)'
;LPRHCRGPTLRHPSDVSKSMARVIIDGRSCDVAAGETILDAARGAGIDIPTLCWYPKLPTVGNCRICLVSVEGERKLLPACATPATDGMVVTTESHAAVENRRAVLSLLLERYPTDEIPADAGRNEFEALVHRYDVPRTRSGALPLRTGDERPTDPIITHDMSTCILCTRCVRACEDIQVVGVLEVAQRGEHAEIIVGADGNPEHAGCTWCGECVRVCPTGAIHDILPMAKLRAGTLSAPATTVRSVCPYCAVGCQLDLEVHAG
;
A
#
# COMPACT_ATOMS: atom_id res chain seq x y z
N LEU A 1 42.98 11.87 -36.92
CA LEU A 1 42.68 12.21 -35.52
C LEU A 1 41.17 12.14 -35.31
N PRO A 2 40.64 11.33 -34.38
CA PRO A 2 39.21 11.17 -34.14
C PRO A 2 38.65 12.37 -33.37
N ARG A 3 37.47 12.81 -33.79
CA ARG A 3 36.70 13.90 -33.15
C ARG A 3 36.23 13.45 -31.79
N HIS A 4 36.55 14.21 -30.72
CA HIS A 4 36.02 14.01 -29.39
C HIS A 4 34.49 14.20 -29.39
N CYS A 5 33.77 13.11 -29.11
CA CYS A 5 32.38 13.19 -28.68
C CYS A 5 32.35 13.88 -27.31
N ARG A 6 31.85 15.10 -27.23
CA ARG A 6 31.47 15.74 -25.97
C ARG A 6 30.20 15.02 -25.49
N GLY A 7 30.31 14.23 -24.43
CA GLY A 7 29.15 13.69 -23.76
C GLY A 7 28.27 14.80 -23.16
N PRO A 8 26.99 14.51 -22.90
CA PRO A 8 26.10 15.49 -22.30
C PRO A 8 26.66 15.91 -20.93
N THR A 9 26.81 17.21 -20.72
CA THR A 9 27.19 17.78 -19.43
C THR A 9 26.12 17.41 -18.41
N LEU A 10 26.45 16.54 -17.46
CA LEU A 10 25.62 16.26 -16.29
C LEU A 10 25.43 17.58 -15.53
N ARG A 11 24.20 18.10 -15.53
CA ARG A 11 23.85 19.26 -14.70
C ARG A 11 23.95 18.85 -13.25
N HIS A 12 24.67 19.64 -12.46
CA HIS A 12 24.79 19.45 -11.03
C HIS A 12 23.40 19.58 -10.36
N PRO A 13 23.05 18.77 -9.35
CA PRO A 13 21.73 18.81 -8.68
C PRO A 13 21.37 20.16 -8.03
N SER A 14 22.33 21.09 -7.91
CA SER A 14 22.16 22.41 -7.28
C SER A 14 21.49 23.47 -8.15
N ASP A 15 21.30 23.24 -9.47
CA ASP A 15 20.80 24.27 -10.41
C ASP A 15 19.32 24.20 -10.73
N VAL A 16 18.54 23.31 -10.06
CA VAL A 16 17.09 23.35 -10.15
C VAL A 16 16.59 24.37 -9.14
N SER A 17 16.36 25.61 -9.58
CA SER A 17 15.50 26.51 -8.82
C SER A 17 14.16 25.78 -8.66
N LYS A 18 13.86 25.29 -7.43
CA LYS A 18 12.59 24.62 -7.13
C LYS A 18 11.49 25.66 -7.33
N SER A 19 10.91 25.68 -8.52
CA SER A 19 9.69 26.46 -8.73
C SER A 19 8.63 25.81 -7.83
N MET A 20 8.21 26.57 -6.82
CA MET A 20 7.11 26.15 -5.97
C MET A 20 5.80 26.42 -6.71
N ALA A 21 4.96 25.43 -6.84
CA ALA A 21 3.59 25.61 -7.28
C ALA A 21 2.68 25.79 -6.05
N ARG A 22 1.60 26.52 -6.19
CA ARG A 22 0.60 26.68 -5.15
C ARG A 22 -0.71 26.06 -5.59
N VAL A 23 -1.17 25.07 -4.81
CA VAL A 23 -2.45 24.37 -5.05
C VAL A 23 -3.40 24.60 -3.89
N ILE A 24 -4.69 24.56 -4.15
CA ILE A 24 -5.72 24.67 -3.11
C ILE A 24 -6.36 23.29 -2.97
N ILE A 25 -6.26 22.69 -1.78
CA ILE A 25 -6.86 21.38 -1.48
C ILE A 25 -7.86 21.56 -0.34
N ASP A 26 -9.13 21.26 -0.59
CA ASP A 26 -10.24 21.46 0.36
C ASP A 26 -10.22 22.85 1.01
N GLY A 27 -9.96 23.89 0.21
CA GLY A 27 -9.89 25.28 0.64
C GLY A 27 -8.59 25.68 1.36
N ARG A 28 -7.62 24.77 1.53
CA ARG A 28 -6.30 25.05 2.11
C ARG A 28 -5.26 25.29 1.03
N SER A 29 -4.50 26.36 1.14
CA SER A 29 -3.37 26.65 0.25
C SER A 29 -2.17 25.78 0.64
N CYS A 30 -1.64 25.03 -0.31
CA CYS A 30 -0.52 24.12 -0.14
C CYS A 30 0.60 24.51 -1.12
N ASP A 31 1.81 24.72 -0.63
CA ASP A 31 2.98 24.92 -1.46
C ASP A 31 3.59 23.56 -1.82
N VAL A 32 3.90 23.35 -3.09
CA VAL A 32 4.29 22.06 -3.66
C VAL A 32 5.58 22.24 -4.46
N ALA A 33 6.53 21.35 -4.27
CA ALA A 33 7.74 21.34 -5.08
C ALA A 33 7.45 20.82 -6.51
N ALA A 34 8.20 21.29 -7.49
CA ALA A 34 8.04 20.83 -8.87
C ALA A 34 8.18 19.30 -8.97
N GLY A 35 7.19 18.64 -9.58
CA GLY A 35 7.16 17.21 -9.79
C GLY A 35 6.47 16.41 -8.68
N GLU A 36 6.12 17.02 -7.55
CA GLU A 36 5.28 16.38 -6.53
C GLU A 36 3.84 16.21 -7.01
N THR A 37 3.17 15.19 -6.48
CA THR A 37 1.80 14.86 -6.83
C THR A 37 0.78 15.59 -5.95
N ILE A 38 -0.51 15.56 -6.34
CA ILE A 38 -1.62 16.04 -5.48
C ILE A 38 -1.60 15.31 -4.13
N LEU A 39 -1.26 14.02 -4.11
CA LEU A 39 -1.18 13.23 -2.87
C LEU A 39 -0.04 13.72 -1.97
N ASP A 40 1.12 14.05 -2.54
CA ASP A 40 2.26 14.58 -1.77
C ASP A 40 1.91 15.93 -1.16
N ALA A 41 1.29 16.83 -1.94
CA ALA A 41 0.79 18.12 -1.47
C ALA A 41 -0.21 17.98 -0.32
N ALA A 42 -1.20 17.08 -0.47
CA ALA A 42 -2.22 16.83 0.55
C ALA A 42 -1.59 16.32 1.85
N ARG A 43 -0.66 15.37 1.76
CA ARG A 43 0.05 14.81 2.92
C ARG A 43 0.91 15.86 3.62
N GLY A 44 1.62 16.69 2.87
CA GLY A 44 2.39 17.82 3.41
C GLY A 44 1.52 18.83 4.19
N ALA A 45 0.26 18.98 3.79
CA ALA A 45 -0.73 19.83 4.46
C ALA A 45 -1.56 19.11 5.54
N GLY A 46 -1.28 17.84 5.84
CA GLY A 46 -2.05 17.05 6.81
C GLY A 46 -3.48 16.71 6.33
N ILE A 47 -3.70 16.69 5.01
CA ILE A 47 -4.96 16.29 4.40
C ILE A 47 -4.86 14.82 3.99
N ASP A 48 -5.78 14.00 4.51
CA ASP A 48 -5.79 12.58 4.23
C ASP A 48 -6.56 12.26 2.94
N ILE A 49 -5.84 11.75 1.95
CA ILE A 49 -6.42 11.13 0.75
C ILE A 49 -6.16 9.62 0.85
N PRO A 50 -7.20 8.78 0.90
CA PRO A 50 -7.04 7.33 1.08
C PRO A 50 -6.31 6.69 -0.09
N THR A 51 -5.52 5.68 0.21
CA THR A 51 -4.74 4.90 -0.77
C THR A 51 -4.74 3.42 -0.42
N LEU A 52 -4.67 2.52 -1.42
CA LEU A 52 -4.48 1.09 -1.20
C LEU A 52 -3.27 0.53 -1.96
N CYS A 53 -3.02 0.99 -3.19
CA CYS A 53 -1.84 0.54 -3.95
C CYS A 53 -0.62 1.46 -3.77
N TRP A 54 -0.82 2.71 -3.39
CA TRP A 54 0.29 3.63 -3.12
C TRP A 54 0.85 3.38 -1.72
N TYR A 55 2.16 3.47 -1.59
CA TYR A 55 2.88 3.38 -0.33
C TYR A 55 4.13 4.26 -0.40
N PRO A 56 4.57 4.92 0.69
CA PRO A 56 5.81 5.69 0.70
C PRO A 56 6.99 4.85 0.23
N LYS A 57 7.86 5.44 -0.60
CA LYS A 57 9.08 4.81 -1.16
C LYS A 57 8.83 3.73 -2.22
N LEU A 58 7.59 3.41 -2.57
CA LEU A 58 7.29 2.53 -3.70
C LEU A 58 6.94 3.34 -4.95
N PRO A 59 7.35 2.88 -6.14
CA PRO A 59 6.91 3.49 -7.40
C PRO A 59 5.38 3.53 -7.49
N THR A 60 4.84 4.64 -7.98
CA THR A 60 3.39 4.79 -8.13
C THR A 60 2.88 3.99 -9.32
N VAL A 61 1.86 3.15 -9.12
CA VAL A 61 1.22 2.34 -10.17
C VAL A 61 -0.21 2.76 -10.48
N GLY A 62 -0.89 3.48 -9.58
CA GLY A 62 -2.23 4.01 -9.80
C GLY A 62 -3.33 2.96 -10.02
N ASN A 63 -3.17 1.72 -9.56
CA ASN A 63 -4.08 0.60 -9.83
C ASN A 63 -5.44 0.71 -9.15
N CYS A 64 -5.45 1.00 -7.85
CA CYS A 64 -6.63 0.83 -7.01
C CYS A 64 -7.71 1.90 -7.22
N ARG A 65 -7.37 3.07 -7.74
CA ARG A 65 -8.30 4.20 -7.95
C ARG A 65 -9.02 4.72 -6.70
N ILE A 66 -8.58 4.37 -5.51
CA ILE A 66 -9.15 4.87 -4.24
C ILE A 66 -8.79 6.36 -4.03
N CYS A 67 -7.62 6.78 -4.50
CA CYS A 67 -7.14 8.15 -4.34
C CYS A 67 -7.70 9.15 -5.35
N LEU A 68 -8.76 8.81 -6.09
CA LEU A 68 -9.37 9.74 -7.05
C LEU A 68 -9.93 10.97 -6.34
N VAL A 69 -9.69 12.15 -6.91
CA VAL A 69 -10.13 13.45 -6.41
C VAL A 69 -10.75 14.27 -7.55
N SER A 70 -11.61 15.22 -7.21
CA SER A 70 -12.11 16.21 -8.16
C SER A 70 -11.12 17.37 -8.28
N VAL A 71 -10.89 17.83 -9.51
CA VAL A 71 -10.09 19.01 -9.81
C VAL A 71 -10.95 19.97 -10.61
N GLU A 72 -10.95 21.24 -10.23
CA GLU A 72 -11.75 22.26 -10.91
C GLU A 72 -11.33 22.40 -12.38
N GLY A 73 -12.30 22.46 -13.28
CA GLY A 73 -12.06 22.47 -14.73
C GLY A 73 -11.90 21.08 -15.37
N GLU A 74 -11.72 20.02 -14.58
CA GLU A 74 -11.60 18.65 -15.09
C GLU A 74 -12.94 17.93 -15.08
N ARG A 75 -13.24 17.23 -16.18
CA ARG A 75 -14.50 16.45 -16.33
C ARG A 75 -14.45 15.11 -15.60
N LYS A 76 -13.26 14.60 -15.31
CA LYS A 76 -13.03 13.28 -14.72
C LYS A 76 -12.27 13.43 -13.41
N LEU A 77 -12.51 12.50 -12.50
CA LEU A 77 -11.69 12.36 -11.32
C LEU A 77 -10.25 12.01 -11.70
N LEU A 78 -9.29 12.63 -11.03
CA LEU A 78 -7.86 12.39 -11.24
C LEU A 78 -7.25 11.57 -10.09
N PRO A 79 -6.32 10.64 -10.37
CA PRO A 79 -5.63 9.87 -9.33
C PRO A 79 -4.59 10.76 -8.63
N ALA A 80 -4.87 11.17 -7.40
CA ALA A 80 -4.00 12.05 -6.64
C ALA A 80 -2.56 11.52 -6.51
N CYS A 81 -2.38 10.21 -6.42
CA CYS A 81 -1.06 9.58 -6.29
C CYS A 81 -0.19 9.65 -7.56
N ALA A 82 -0.78 9.94 -8.72
CA ALA A 82 -0.08 9.93 -10.02
C ALA A 82 -0.25 11.23 -10.82
N THR A 83 -1.02 12.18 -10.31
CA THR A 83 -1.25 13.46 -10.98
C THR A 83 -0.30 14.51 -10.40
N PRO A 84 0.61 15.10 -11.21
CA PRO A 84 1.45 16.20 -10.76
C PRO A 84 0.59 17.38 -10.31
N ALA A 85 0.94 17.96 -9.17
CA ALA A 85 0.30 19.18 -8.69
C ALA A 85 0.84 20.38 -9.46
N THR A 86 -0.06 21.18 -10.05
CA THR A 86 0.30 22.36 -10.86
C THR A 86 -0.24 23.64 -10.24
N ASP A 87 0.44 24.75 -10.53
CA ASP A 87 0.08 26.04 -9.96
C ASP A 87 -1.36 26.47 -10.28
N GLY A 88 -2.06 26.97 -9.29
CA GLY A 88 -3.46 27.37 -9.39
C GLY A 88 -4.49 26.23 -9.36
N MET A 89 -4.05 24.97 -9.27
CA MET A 89 -4.97 23.83 -9.20
C MET A 89 -5.85 23.89 -7.95
N VAL A 90 -7.15 23.65 -8.12
CA VAL A 90 -8.13 23.58 -7.03
C VAL A 90 -8.66 22.15 -6.95
N VAL A 91 -8.45 21.50 -5.80
CA VAL A 91 -8.73 20.07 -5.57
C VAL A 91 -9.76 19.93 -4.45
N THR A 92 -10.76 19.06 -4.67
CA THR A 92 -11.71 18.62 -3.64
C THR A 92 -11.54 17.13 -3.42
N THR A 93 -11.15 16.76 -2.20
CA THR A 93 -10.81 15.36 -1.89
C THR A 93 -12.02 14.50 -1.57
N GLU A 94 -13.05 15.07 -0.95
CA GLU A 94 -14.30 14.39 -0.54
C GLU A 94 -15.51 14.90 -1.34
N SER A 95 -15.35 15.21 -2.63
CA SER A 95 -16.50 15.50 -3.49
C SER A 95 -17.45 14.29 -3.57
N HIS A 96 -18.75 14.54 -3.82
CA HIS A 96 -19.72 13.45 -3.99
C HIS A 96 -19.23 12.40 -4.98
N ALA A 97 -18.71 12.81 -6.13
CA ALA A 97 -18.18 11.91 -7.15
C ALA A 97 -16.98 11.08 -6.65
N ALA A 98 -16.08 11.67 -5.85
CA ALA A 98 -14.93 10.96 -5.29
C ALA A 98 -15.38 9.92 -4.25
N VAL A 99 -16.33 10.27 -3.38
CA VAL A 99 -16.90 9.36 -2.37
C VAL A 99 -17.62 8.19 -3.03
N GLU A 100 -18.48 8.46 -4.00
CA GLU A 100 -19.20 7.39 -4.74
C GLU A 100 -18.23 6.47 -5.49
N ASN A 101 -17.17 7.01 -6.08
CA ASN A 101 -16.13 6.19 -6.70
C ASN A 101 -15.44 5.27 -5.67
N ARG A 102 -15.10 5.79 -4.48
CA ARG A 102 -14.47 4.98 -3.42
C ARG A 102 -15.40 3.86 -2.96
N ARG A 103 -16.69 4.16 -2.73
CA ARG A 103 -17.70 3.15 -2.39
C ARG A 103 -17.79 2.06 -3.46
N ALA A 104 -17.87 2.46 -4.73
CA ALA A 104 -17.95 1.51 -5.82
C ALA A 104 -16.70 0.61 -5.91
N VAL A 105 -15.50 1.18 -5.80
CA VAL A 105 -14.25 0.40 -5.83
C VAL A 105 -14.14 -0.54 -4.63
N LEU A 106 -14.45 -0.06 -3.42
CA LEU A 106 -14.44 -0.89 -2.22
C LEU A 106 -15.46 -2.03 -2.32
N SER A 107 -16.67 -1.78 -2.84
CA SER A 107 -17.67 -2.83 -3.09
C SER A 107 -17.17 -3.88 -4.08
N LEU A 108 -16.50 -3.47 -5.17
CA LEU A 108 -15.90 -4.40 -6.13
C LEU A 108 -14.78 -5.26 -5.50
N LEU A 109 -13.98 -4.69 -4.63
CA LEU A 109 -12.93 -5.44 -3.91
C LEU A 109 -13.54 -6.42 -2.91
N LEU A 110 -14.65 -6.05 -2.24
CA LEU A 110 -15.38 -6.91 -1.32
C LEU A 110 -15.99 -8.14 -1.99
N GLU A 111 -16.30 -8.10 -3.31
CA GLU A 111 -16.86 -9.26 -4.03
C GLU A 111 -15.98 -10.53 -3.91
N ARG A 112 -14.69 -10.37 -3.69
CA ARG A 112 -13.73 -11.47 -3.55
C ARG A 112 -13.06 -11.54 -2.18
N TYR A 113 -13.57 -10.82 -1.19
CA TYR A 113 -13.04 -10.73 0.16
C TYR A 113 -13.99 -11.43 1.16
N PRO A 114 -13.50 -12.13 2.19
CA PRO A 114 -14.33 -12.78 3.21
C PRO A 114 -14.98 -11.73 4.11
N THR A 115 -16.17 -11.26 3.74
CA THR A 115 -16.86 -10.13 4.39
C THR A 115 -17.38 -10.44 5.79
N ASP A 116 -17.67 -11.70 6.09
CA ASP A 116 -18.11 -12.21 7.39
C ASP A 116 -17.01 -12.15 8.46
N GLU A 117 -15.76 -12.06 8.05
CA GLU A 117 -14.63 -11.90 8.95
C GLU A 117 -14.33 -10.45 9.32
N ILE A 118 -14.94 -9.46 8.62
CA ILE A 118 -14.71 -8.03 8.91
C ILE A 118 -15.41 -7.67 10.22
N PRO A 119 -14.69 -7.18 11.26
CA PRO A 119 -15.29 -6.77 12.53
C PRO A 119 -16.38 -5.72 12.35
N ALA A 120 -17.34 -5.67 13.26
CA ALA A 120 -18.47 -4.76 13.18
C ALA A 120 -18.09 -3.29 13.46
N ASP A 121 -17.08 -3.07 14.30
CA ASP A 121 -16.74 -1.79 14.92
C ASP A 121 -15.55 -1.07 14.30
N ALA A 122 -14.53 -1.80 13.90
CA ALA A 122 -13.32 -1.23 13.29
C ALA A 122 -12.65 -2.25 12.37
N GLY A 123 -12.01 -1.79 11.32
CA GLY A 123 -11.20 -2.66 10.46
C GLY A 123 -9.91 -3.10 11.15
N ARG A 124 -9.48 -4.33 10.89
CA ARG A 124 -8.20 -4.89 11.37
C ARG A 124 -7.00 -4.40 10.57
N ASN A 125 -7.25 -3.80 9.40
CA ASN A 125 -6.25 -3.41 8.43
C ASN A 125 -6.72 -2.17 7.63
N GLU A 126 -5.82 -1.62 6.79
CA GLU A 126 -6.11 -0.40 6.01
C GLU A 126 -7.34 -0.54 5.11
N PHE A 127 -7.54 -1.70 4.48
CA PHE A 127 -8.67 -1.93 3.59
C PHE A 127 -10.00 -1.96 4.35
N GLU A 128 -10.09 -2.73 5.43
CA GLU A 128 -11.28 -2.81 6.26
C GLU A 128 -11.63 -1.46 6.90
N ALA A 129 -10.63 -0.70 7.34
CA ALA A 129 -10.83 0.65 7.85
C ALA A 129 -11.46 1.59 6.81
N LEU A 130 -11.10 1.46 5.53
CA LEU A 130 -11.75 2.22 4.46
C LEU A 130 -13.18 1.76 4.18
N VAL A 131 -13.46 0.46 4.27
CA VAL A 131 -14.83 -0.08 4.15
C VAL A 131 -15.74 0.55 5.23
N HIS A 132 -15.26 0.65 6.46
CA HIS A 132 -15.97 1.34 7.54
C HIS A 132 -16.09 2.84 7.31
N ARG A 133 -14.99 3.51 6.99
CA ARG A 133 -14.94 4.97 6.77
C ARG A 133 -15.97 5.44 5.75
N TYR A 134 -16.17 4.67 4.67
CA TYR A 134 -17.08 5.01 3.58
C TYR A 134 -18.44 4.33 3.69
N ASP A 135 -18.73 3.67 4.81
CA ASP A 135 -19.99 2.97 5.08
C ASP A 135 -20.40 2.06 3.92
N VAL A 136 -19.45 1.21 3.47
CA VAL A 136 -19.69 0.27 2.37
C VAL A 136 -20.37 -0.98 2.93
N PRO A 137 -21.54 -1.38 2.38
CA PRO A 137 -22.21 -2.61 2.79
C PRO A 137 -21.30 -3.83 2.65
N ARG A 138 -21.18 -4.63 3.71
CA ARG A 138 -20.38 -5.86 3.74
C ARG A 138 -21.13 -7.05 3.15
N THR A 139 -21.84 -6.79 2.07
CA THR A 139 -22.61 -7.81 1.33
C THR A 139 -21.97 -8.02 -0.03
N ARG A 140 -21.90 -9.27 -0.44
CA ARG A 140 -21.41 -9.68 -1.75
C ARG A 140 -22.59 -10.02 -2.66
N SER A 141 -22.49 -9.69 -3.94
CA SER A 141 -23.48 -10.14 -4.91
C SER A 141 -23.36 -11.63 -5.22
N GLY A 142 -22.20 -12.22 -4.93
CA GLY A 142 -21.87 -13.60 -5.28
C GLY A 142 -21.51 -13.81 -6.75
N ALA A 143 -21.41 -12.74 -7.54
CA ALA A 143 -21.06 -12.81 -8.96
C ALA A 143 -19.63 -13.34 -9.20
N LEU A 144 -18.73 -13.12 -8.23
CA LEU A 144 -17.37 -13.64 -8.29
C LEU A 144 -17.12 -14.63 -7.14
N PRO A 145 -16.40 -15.73 -7.40
CA PRO A 145 -16.00 -16.65 -6.33
C PRO A 145 -15.02 -15.95 -5.37
N LEU A 146 -15.06 -16.34 -4.10
CA LEU A 146 -13.99 -15.98 -3.16
C LEU A 146 -12.64 -16.46 -3.72
N ARG A 147 -11.59 -15.73 -3.44
CA ARG A 147 -10.26 -16.26 -3.67
C ARG A 147 -10.05 -17.45 -2.74
N THR A 148 -9.52 -18.53 -3.26
CA THR A 148 -9.11 -19.66 -2.41
C THR A 148 -7.89 -19.24 -1.62
N GLY A 149 -8.01 -19.27 -0.30
CA GLY A 149 -6.86 -19.16 0.57
C GLY A 149 -6.01 -20.42 0.41
N ASP A 150 -4.90 -20.30 -0.26
CA ASP A 150 -3.88 -21.33 -0.23
C ASP A 150 -2.91 -20.91 0.89
N GLU A 151 -3.19 -21.36 2.11
CA GLU A 151 -2.22 -21.27 3.20
C GLU A 151 -1.06 -22.18 2.80
N ARG A 152 -0.05 -21.59 2.18
CA ARG A 152 1.13 -22.35 1.74
C ARG A 152 1.95 -22.76 2.96
N PRO A 153 1.92 -24.03 3.35
CA PRO A 153 2.55 -24.50 4.60
C PRO A 153 4.08 -24.58 4.53
N THR A 154 4.68 -24.15 3.42
CA THR A 154 6.11 -24.28 3.18
C THR A 154 6.94 -23.11 3.73
N ASP A 155 6.31 -22.02 4.14
CA ASP A 155 7.03 -20.89 4.74
C ASP A 155 6.96 -20.99 6.28
N PRO A 156 8.10 -21.08 6.98
CA PRO A 156 8.12 -21.22 8.43
C PRO A 156 7.84 -19.91 9.18
N ILE A 157 7.86 -18.76 8.51
CA ILE A 157 7.85 -17.42 9.13
C ILE A 157 6.68 -16.58 8.65
N ILE A 158 6.40 -16.58 7.34
CA ILE A 158 5.43 -15.70 6.69
C ILE A 158 4.34 -16.54 6.03
N THR A 159 3.09 -16.20 6.26
CA THR A 159 1.94 -16.82 5.59
C THR A 159 1.40 -15.89 4.50
N HIS A 160 0.97 -16.49 3.41
CA HIS A 160 0.31 -15.84 2.28
C HIS A 160 -1.14 -16.33 2.20
N ASP A 161 -2.06 -15.58 2.77
CA ASP A 161 -3.49 -15.85 2.68
C ASP A 161 -4.11 -15.06 1.52
N MET A 162 -4.23 -15.72 0.37
CA MET A 162 -4.78 -15.08 -0.83
C MET A 162 -6.27 -14.77 -0.75
N SER A 163 -7.02 -15.34 0.22
CA SER A 163 -8.45 -15.05 0.40
C SER A 163 -8.71 -13.57 0.68
N THR A 164 -7.80 -12.91 1.41
CA THR A 164 -7.90 -11.50 1.76
C THR A 164 -7.09 -10.58 0.82
N CYS A 165 -6.45 -11.11 -0.22
CA CYS A 165 -5.63 -10.33 -1.14
C CYS A 165 -6.48 -9.50 -2.12
N ILE A 166 -6.22 -8.19 -2.20
CA ILE A 166 -6.85 -7.25 -3.14
C ILE A 166 -5.98 -6.94 -4.38
N LEU A 167 -4.89 -7.65 -4.59
CA LEU A 167 -3.96 -7.46 -5.71
C LEU A 167 -3.42 -6.02 -5.84
N CYS A 168 -3.16 -5.35 -4.74
CA CYS A 168 -2.61 -3.98 -4.75
C CYS A 168 -1.14 -3.92 -5.20
N THR A 169 -0.45 -5.05 -5.27
CA THR A 169 0.96 -5.22 -5.67
C THR A 169 2.00 -4.49 -4.80
N ARG A 170 1.64 -3.99 -3.61
CA ARG A 170 2.62 -3.37 -2.71
C ARG A 170 3.73 -4.35 -2.33
N CYS A 171 3.39 -5.61 -2.01
CA CYS A 171 4.34 -6.64 -1.60
C CYS A 171 5.35 -6.98 -2.72
N VAL A 172 4.88 -7.09 -3.97
CA VAL A 172 5.73 -7.35 -5.13
C VAL A 172 6.74 -6.22 -5.29
N ARG A 173 6.29 -4.98 -5.36
CA ARG A 173 7.17 -3.80 -5.50
C ARG A 173 8.08 -3.60 -4.30
N ALA A 174 7.64 -3.91 -3.07
CA ALA A 174 8.52 -3.84 -1.92
C ALA A 174 9.64 -4.89 -1.99
N CYS A 175 9.33 -6.09 -2.47
CA CYS A 175 10.32 -7.14 -2.68
C CYS A 175 11.31 -6.79 -3.79
N GLU A 176 10.83 -6.19 -4.89
CA GLU A 176 11.63 -5.84 -6.06
C GLU A 176 12.38 -4.51 -5.87
N ASP A 177 11.70 -3.43 -5.51
CA ASP A 177 12.26 -2.06 -5.54
C ASP A 177 12.98 -1.68 -4.23
N ILE A 178 12.55 -2.21 -3.07
CA ILE A 178 13.15 -1.86 -1.77
C ILE A 178 14.19 -2.90 -1.38
N GLN A 179 13.83 -4.19 -1.41
CA GLN A 179 14.73 -5.27 -0.99
C GLN A 179 15.61 -5.80 -2.12
N VAL A 180 15.24 -5.53 -3.38
CA VAL A 180 15.97 -5.96 -4.59
C VAL A 180 16.17 -7.49 -4.63
N VAL A 181 15.18 -8.24 -4.13
CA VAL A 181 15.19 -9.71 -4.11
C VAL A 181 14.29 -10.30 -5.19
N GLY A 182 13.11 -9.71 -5.42
CA GLY A 182 12.22 -10.09 -6.52
C GLY A 182 11.60 -11.50 -6.41
N VAL A 183 11.32 -11.96 -5.18
CA VAL A 183 10.74 -13.29 -4.93
C VAL A 183 9.25 -13.34 -5.21
N LEU A 184 8.55 -12.20 -5.01
CA LEU A 184 7.11 -12.10 -5.18
C LEU A 184 6.78 -11.56 -6.56
N GLU A 185 5.85 -12.21 -7.26
CA GLU A 185 5.40 -11.79 -8.57
C GLU A 185 3.87 -11.92 -8.71
N VAL A 186 3.32 -11.24 -9.73
CA VAL A 186 1.93 -11.42 -10.13
C VAL A 186 1.88 -12.48 -11.21
N ALA A 187 1.27 -13.63 -10.90
CA ALA A 187 1.02 -14.68 -11.88
C ALA A 187 -0.39 -14.54 -12.46
N GLN A 188 -0.59 -15.11 -13.65
CA GLN A 188 -1.84 -15.16 -14.37
C GLN A 188 -2.43 -13.75 -14.67
N ARG A 189 -3.72 -13.66 -15.00
CA ARG A 189 -4.38 -12.40 -15.35
C ARG A 189 -5.88 -12.50 -15.15
N GLY A 190 -6.55 -11.32 -15.14
CA GLY A 190 -7.99 -11.23 -14.92
C GLY A 190 -8.40 -11.78 -13.56
N GLU A 191 -9.44 -12.60 -13.56
CA GLU A 191 -9.97 -13.19 -12.31
C GLU A 191 -9.03 -14.22 -11.68
N HIS A 192 -8.12 -14.79 -12.45
CA HIS A 192 -7.12 -15.77 -11.98
C HIS A 192 -5.83 -15.13 -11.50
N ALA A 193 -5.69 -13.79 -11.59
CA ALA A 193 -4.49 -13.10 -11.12
C ALA A 193 -4.25 -13.38 -9.63
N GLU A 194 -3.02 -13.73 -9.28
CA GLU A 194 -2.61 -14.06 -7.91
C GLU A 194 -1.17 -13.59 -7.64
N ILE A 195 -0.82 -13.46 -6.37
CA ILE A 195 0.57 -13.23 -5.96
C ILE A 195 1.21 -14.59 -5.72
N ILE A 196 2.31 -14.86 -6.40
CA ILE A 196 3.09 -16.10 -6.24
C ILE A 196 4.42 -15.81 -5.57
N VAL A 197 5.02 -16.87 -5.01
CA VAL A 197 6.36 -16.88 -4.41
C VAL A 197 7.24 -17.78 -5.26
N GLY A 198 8.14 -17.19 -6.05
CA GLY A 198 8.95 -17.96 -6.98
C GLY A 198 8.12 -18.83 -7.95
N ALA A 199 8.79 -19.74 -8.66
CA ALA A 199 8.13 -20.59 -9.64
C ALA A 199 7.41 -21.81 -9.02
N ASP A 200 7.87 -22.28 -7.86
CA ASP A 200 7.40 -23.51 -7.21
C ASP A 200 6.63 -23.23 -5.89
N GLY A 201 6.46 -21.98 -5.54
CA GLY A 201 5.80 -21.57 -4.31
C GLY A 201 6.66 -21.68 -3.05
N ASN A 202 7.95 -22.03 -3.19
CA ASN A 202 8.87 -22.17 -2.08
C ASN A 202 9.75 -20.91 -1.94
N PRO A 203 9.61 -20.13 -0.84
CA PRO A 203 10.36 -18.90 -0.65
C PRO A 203 11.87 -19.15 -0.48
N GLU A 204 12.30 -20.27 0.09
CA GLU A 204 13.68 -20.62 0.26
C GLU A 204 14.36 -20.87 -1.11
N HIS A 205 13.71 -21.65 -1.98
CA HIS A 205 14.21 -21.90 -3.34
C HIS A 205 14.24 -20.63 -4.19
N ALA A 206 13.31 -19.71 -3.95
CA ALA A 206 13.27 -18.43 -4.63
C ALA A 206 14.30 -17.42 -4.08
N GLY A 207 15.02 -17.74 -3.01
CA GLY A 207 16.01 -16.86 -2.38
C GLY A 207 15.41 -15.78 -1.48
N CYS A 208 14.27 -16.04 -0.86
CA CYS A 208 13.66 -15.12 0.12
C CYS A 208 14.61 -14.91 1.32
N THR A 209 14.76 -13.67 1.73
CA THR A 209 15.59 -13.29 2.89
C THR A 209 14.78 -13.11 4.17
N TRP A 210 13.48 -13.39 4.15
CA TRP A 210 12.52 -13.19 5.26
C TRP A 210 12.61 -11.80 5.92
N CYS A 211 12.84 -10.76 5.11
CA CYS A 211 12.98 -9.38 5.58
C CYS A 211 11.69 -8.76 6.15
N GLY A 212 10.52 -9.35 5.88
CA GLY A 212 9.22 -8.88 6.38
C GLY A 212 8.64 -7.65 5.66
N GLU A 213 9.31 -7.08 4.65
CA GLU A 213 8.78 -5.90 3.95
C GLU A 213 7.41 -6.15 3.30
N CYS A 214 7.19 -7.33 2.74
CA CYS A 214 5.89 -7.71 2.17
C CYS A 214 4.77 -7.74 3.22
N VAL A 215 5.08 -8.19 4.44
CA VAL A 215 4.17 -8.14 5.59
C VAL A 215 3.83 -6.70 5.94
N ARG A 216 4.86 -5.86 6.10
CA ARG A 216 4.73 -4.47 6.54
C ARG A 216 3.88 -3.61 5.59
N VAL A 217 3.95 -3.85 4.29
CA VAL A 217 3.25 -3.02 3.29
C VAL A 217 1.87 -3.54 2.91
N CYS A 218 1.47 -4.73 3.37
CA CYS A 218 0.20 -5.34 2.98
C CYS A 218 -0.99 -4.62 3.60
N PRO A 219 -1.89 -4.00 2.81
CA PRO A 219 -2.99 -3.19 3.35
C PRO A 219 -4.17 -4.04 3.86
N THR A 220 -4.14 -5.36 3.63
CA THR A 220 -5.19 -6.30 4.05
C THR A 220 -4.71 -7.34 5.05
N GLY A 221 -3.39 -7.41 5.29
CA GLY A 221 -2.82 -8.49 6.10
C GLY A 221 -2.85 -9.86 5.42
N ALA A 222 -3.08 -9.92 4.10
CA ALA A 222 -2.99 -11.16 3.32
C ALA A 222 -1.61 -11.82 3.44
N ILE A 223 -0.58 -11.03 3.66
CA ILE A 223 0.75 -11.51 4.01
C ILE A 223 1.03 -11.09 5.45
N HIS A 224 1.31 -12.05 6.30
CA HIS A 224 1.51 -11.81 7.74
C HIS A 224 2.47 -12.82 8.37
N ASP A 225 3.00 -12.46 9.53
CA ASP A 225 3.84 -13.34 10.33
C ASP A 225 3.01 -14.46 10.97
N ILE A 226 3.49 -15.70 10.92
CA ILE A 226 2.77 -16.88 11.43
C ILE A 226 2.55 -16.79 12.93
N LEU A 227 3.58 -16.46 13.71
CA LEU A 227 3.51 -16.54 15.17
C LEU A 227 2.51 -15.57 15.81
N PRO A 228 2.50 -14.26 15.51
CA PRO A 228 1.49 -13.35 16.05
C PRO A 228 0.08 -13.72 15.63
N MET A 229 -0.13 -14.11 14.38
CA MET A 229 -1.45 -14.47 13.87
C MET A 229 -1.98 -15.78 14.44
N ALA A 230 -1.12 -16.78 14.64
CA ALA A 230 -1.52 -18.02 15.31
C ALA A 230 -2.01 -17.75 16.74
N LYS A 231 -1.32 -16.89 17.48
CA LYS A 231 -1.73 -16.49 18.85
C LYS A 231 -3.01 -15.67 18.84
N LEU A 232 -3.18 -14.75 17.87
CA LEU A 232 -4.39 -13.95 17.74
C LEU A 232 -5.61 -14.83 17.42
N ARG A 233 -5.49 -15.75 16.46
CA ARG A 233 -6.55 -16.72 16.10
C ARG A 233 -6.91 -17.64 17.26
N ALA A 234 -5.92 -18.05 18.05
CA ALA A 234 -6.14 -18.84 19.26
C ALA A 234 -6.73 -18.04 20.46
N GLY A 235 -6.87 -16.72 20.31
CA GLY A 235 -7.30 -15.85 21.41
C GLY A 235 -6.32 -15.79 22.59
N THR A 236 -5.07 -16.20 22.36
CA THR A 236 -4.01 -16.23 23.38
C THR A 236 -3.10 -15.00 23.36
N LEU A 237 -3.26 -14.12 22.36
CA LEU A 237 -2.55 -12.85 22.31
C LEU A 237 -3.30 -11.84 23.17
N SER A 238 -2.83 -11.62 24.38
CA SER A 238 -3.30 -10.52 25.24
C SER A 238 -2.71 -9.17 24.77
N ALA A 239 -3.31 -8.07 25.19
CA ALA A 239 -2.66 -6.77 25.05
C ALA A 239 -1.26 -6.82 25.70
N PRO A 240 -0.24 -6.16 25.11
CA PRO A 240 1.09 -6.15 25.70
C PRO A 240 1.03 -5.52 27.11
N ALA A 241 1.64 -6.21 28.09
CA ALA A 241 1.71 -5.72 29.46
C ALA A 241 2.63 -4.48 29.56
N THR A 242 3.64 -4.43 28.68
CA THR A 242 4.55 -3.29 28.58
C THR A 242 5.26 -3.31 27.21
N THR A 243 5.70 -2.13 26.78
CA THR A 243 6.54 -1.98 25.57
C THR A 243 7.90 -1.46 26.00
N VAL A 244 8.96 -2.14 25.58
CA VAL A 244 10.34 -1.79 25.91
C VAL A 244 11.08 -1.45 24.62
N ARG A 245 11.59 -0.23 24.54
CA ARG A 245 12.44 0.17 23.41
C ARG A 245 13.83 -0.46 23.52
N SER A 246 14.28 -1.06 22.45
CA SER A 246 15.56 -1.74 22.35
C SER A 246 16.22 -1.48 20.99
N VAL A 247 17.40 -2.04 20.77
CA VAL A 247 18.15 -1.95 19.52
C VAL A 247 18.23 -3.35 18.90
N CYS A 248 18.02 -3.43 17.59
CA CYS A 248 18.16 -4.68 16.85
C CYS A 248 19.57 -5.26 16.98
N PRO A 249 19.71 -6.53 17.38
CA PRO A 249 21.04 -7.12 17.61
C PRO A 249 21.67 -7.74 16.35
N TYR A 250 20.97 -7.73 15.20
CA TYR A 250 21.39 -8.55 14.05
C TYR A 250 22.47 -7.91 13.18
N CYS A 251 22.39 -6.62 12.89
CA CYS A 251 23.39 -5.93 12.10
C CYS A 251 23.82 -4.64 12.77
N ALA A 252 24.96 -4.08 12.36
CA ALA A 252 25.55 -2.88 12.98
C ALA A 252 24.79 -1.56 12.71
N VAL A 253 23.64 -1.60 12.03
CA VAL A 253 22.84 -0.39 11.69
C VAL A 253 22.21 0.24 12.93
N GLY A 254 21.91 -0.56 13.98
CA GLY A 254 21.35 -0.05 15.23
C GLY A 254 19.90 0.40 15.14
N CYS A 255 19.08 -0.26 14.29
CA CYS A 255 17.64 0.02 14.19
C CYS A 255 16.98 -0.12 15.55
N GLN A 256 16.13 0.85 15.90
CA GLN A 256 15.33 0.77 17.13
C GLN A 256 14.16 -0.19 16.93
N LEU A 257 13.89 -0.99 17.95
CA LEU A 257 12.77 -1.90 18.06
C LEU A 257 11.95 -1.56 19.30
N ASP A 258 10.65 -1.64 19.18
CA ASP A 258 9.75 -1.63 20.31
C ASP A 258 9.33 -3.10 20.58
N LEU A 259 9.81 -3.66 21.68
CA LEU A 259 9.53 -5.03 22.11
C LEU A 259 8.24 -5.04 22.92
N GLU A 260 7.22 -5.70 22.42
CA GLU A 260 5.98 -5.93 23.14
C GLU A 260 6.14 -7.13 24.07
N VAL A 261 6.03 -6.90 25.37
CA VAL A 261 6.08 -7.95 26.39
C VAL A 261 4.67 -8.32 26.78
N HIS A 262 4.28 -9.55 26.49
CA HIS A 262 2.99 -10.11 26.86
C HIS A 262 3.15 -10.93 28.16
N ALA A 263 2.17 -10.83 29.05
CA ALA A 263 2.10 -11.72 30.23
C ALA A 263 1.86 -13.14 29.72
N GLY A 264 2.71 -14.08 30.11
CA GLY A 264 2.69 -15.48 29.69
C GLY A 264 1.47 -16.26 30.18
#